data_0b2777c19a0f600ca6e4e0091cb98ad8
#
_entry.id   0b2777c19a0f600ca6e4e0091cb98ad8
#
_cell.length_a   1.000
_cell.length_b   1.000
_cell.length_c   1.000
_cell.angle_alpha   90.00
_cell.angle_beta   90.00
_cell.angle_gamma   90.00
#
_symmetry.space_group_name_H-M   'P 1'
#
loop_
_entity.id
_entity.type
_entity.pdbx_description
1 polymer ?
#
loop_
_entity_poly.entity_id
_entity_poly.type
_entity_poly.pdbx_seq_one_letter_code
_entity_poly.pdbx_strand_id
1 'polypeptide(L)'
;MELTADGVVAVVDLDAGGRLASLCVHGHELLVTDRADGVYGWGCYPMVPWAGRVRRGRFRFQDTEVALPLGMPPHAIHGVGVESAWIRTGPTELACDLRDPWPFGGRALQRLDLDGDRLVLGLSVEAE
;
A
#
# COMPACT_ATOMS: atom_id res chain seq x y z
N MET A 1 11.07 3.72 -6.83
CA MET A 1 12.26 3.25 -6.09
C MET A 1 12.62 1.85 -6.56
N GLU A 2 13.88 1.55 -6.74
CA GLU A 2 14.33 0.23 -7.20
C GLU A 2 15.32 -0.37 -6.20
N LEU A 3 15.19 -1.68 -5.96
CA LEU A 3 16.10 -2.50 -5.15
C LEU A 3 16.60 -3.67 -6.01
N THR A 4 17.87 -4.00 -5.91
CA THR A 4 18.48 -5.08 -6.69
C THR A 4 19.42 -5.91 -5.84
N ALA A 5 19.34 -7.24 -5.94
CA ALA A 5 20.25 -8.20 -5.35
C ALA A 5 20.18 -9.54 -6.11
N ASP A 6 21.32 -10.16 -6.38
CA ASP A 6 21.46 -11.55 -6.85
C ASP A 6 20.46 -12.00 -7.93
N GLY A 7 20.25 -11.15 -8.96
CA GLY A 7 19.30 -11.43 -10.05
C GLY A 7 17.85 -11.15 -9.71
N VAL A 8 17.57 -10.52 -8.59
CA VAL A 8 16.26 -10.01 -8.21
C VAL A 8 16.21 -8.50 -8.42
N VAL A 9 15.14 -8.02 -9.03
CA VAL A 9 14.82 -6.59 -9.19
C VAL A 9 13.42 -6.33 -8.65
N ALA A 10 13.33 -5.47 -7.66
CA ALA A 10 12.06 -5.04 -7.05
C ALA A 10 11.84 -3.55 -7.32
N VAL A 11 10.74 -3.20 -7.97
CA VAL A 11 10.39 -1.81 -8.32
C VAL A 11 9.19 -1.37 -7.51
N VAL A 12 9.34 -0.25 -6.80
CA VAL A 12 8.27 0.34 -6.00
C VAL A 12 7.81 1.65 -6.64
N ASP A 13 6.49 1.74 -6.88
CA ASP A 13 5.82 2.93 -7.38
C ASP A 13 5.29 3.75 -6.19
N LEU A 14 5.94 4.89 -5.94
CA LEU A 14 5.62 5.77 -4.82
C LEU A 14 4.31 6.51 -5.03
N ASP A 15 4.00 6.88 -6.26
CA ASP A 15 2.81 7.67 -6.61
C ASP A 15 1.56 6.79 -6.71
N ALA A 16 1.76 5.48 -6.83
CA ALA A 16 0.68 4.49 -6.93
C ALA A 16 0.51 3.67 -5.64
N GLY A 17 0.45 4.34 -4.50
CA GLY A 17 0.18 3.67 -3.22
C GLY A 17 1.37 2.98 -2.57
N GLY A 18 2.61 3.37 -2.91
CA GLY A 18 3.82 2.76 -2.36
C GLY A 18 3.95 1.27 -2.67
N ARG A 19 3.30 0.81 -3.75
CA ARG A 19 3.21 -0.61 -4.11
C ARG A 19 4.50 -1.14 -4.72
N LEU A 20 4.78 -2.40 -4.46
CA LEU A 20 5.72 -3.18 -5.24
C LEU A 20 5.08 -3.40 -6.63
N ALA A 21 5.53 -2.62 -7.61
CA ALA A 21 4.95 -2.56 -8.95
C ALA A 21 5.45 -3.68 -9.86
N SER A 22 6.67 -4.18 -9.59
CA SER A 22 7.30 -5.28 -10.30
C SER A 22 8.24 -6.02 -9.35
N LEU A 23 8.25 -7.33 -9.45
CA LEU A 23 9.21 -8.21 -8.80
C LEU A 23 9.73 -9.21 -9.84
N CYS A 24 10.88 -8.92 -10.39
CA CYS A 24 11.53 -9.76 -11.40
C CYS A 24 12.61 -10.61 -10.75
N VAL A 25 12.55 -11.93 -10.90
CA VAL A 25 13.52 -12.89 -10.38
C VAL A 25 14.13 -13.66 -11.55
N HIS A 26 15.44 -13.49 -11.77
CA HIS A 26 16.17 -14.09 -12.89
C HIS A 26 15.48 -13.90 -14.25
N GLY A 27 14.94 -12.70 -14.50
CA GLY A 27 14.25 -12.35 -15.73
C GLY A 27 12.77 -12.76 -15.79
N HIS A 28 12.20 -13.34 -14.73
CA HIS A 28 10.80 -13.73 -14.65
C HIS A 28 10.02 -12.74 -13.76
N GLU A 29 9.01 -12.08 -14.33
CA GLU A 29 8.11 -11.22 -13.57
C GLU A 29 7.13 -12.07 -12.74
N LEU A 30 7.02 -11.80 -11.45
CA LEU A 30 6.19 -12.55 -10.50
C LEU A 30 4.87 -11.86 -10.16
N LEU A 31 4.70 -10.60 -10.53
CA LEU A 31 3.50 -9.82 -10.22
C LEU A 31 2.68 -9.52 -11.47
N VAL A 32 1.39 -9.26 -11.30
CA VAL A 32 0.58 -8.64 -12.35
C VAL A 32 1.00 -7.18 -12.45
N THR A 33 1.55 -6.78 -13.60
CA THR A 33 2.00 -5.41 -13.86
C THR A 33 1.03 -4.61 -14.72
N ASP A 34 0.06 -5.29 -15.34
CA ASP A 34 -1.01 -4.66 -16.13
C ASP A 34 -2.00 -3.94 -15.22
N ARG A 35 -2.28 -2.68 -15.55
CA ARG A 35 -3.16 -1.79 -14.80
C ARG A 35 -4.60 -1.79 -15.29
N ALA A 36 -4.96 -2.63 -16.25
CA ALA A 36 -6.28 -2.64 -16.90
C ALA A 36 -7.43 -2.88 -15.91
N ASP A 37 -7.19 -3.70 -14.87
CA ASP A 37 -8.19 -4.03 -13.84
C ASP A 37 -8.26 -3.01 -12.70
N GLY A 38 -7.72 -1.82 -12.90
CA GLY A 38 -7.76 -0.71 -11.95
C GLY A 38 -6.80 -0.84 -10.78
N VAL A 39 -6.94 0.04 -9.79
CA VAL A 39 -5.97 0.23 -8.70
C VAL A 39 -5.75 -1.03 -7.84
N TYR A 40 -6.72 -1.92 -7.77
CA TYR A 40 -6.63 -3.13 -6.95
C TYR A 40 -6.15 -4.37 -7.72
N GLY A 41 -6.01 -4.29 -9.04
CA GLY A 41 -5.74 -5.44 -9.92
C GLY A 41 -4.26 -5.74 -10.17
N TRP A 42 -3.33 -4.92 -9.70
CA TRP A 42 -1.92 -5.06 -10.04
C TRP A 42 -0.95 -4.77 -8.89
N GLY A 43 0.27 -5.28 -9.01
CA GLY A 43 1.33 -5.12 -8.02
C GLY A 43 1.00 -5.77 -6.67
N CYS A 44 1.81 -5.43 -5.66
CA CYS A 44 1.55 -5.78 -4.26
C CYS A 44 1.56 -4.48 -3.46
N TYR A 45 0.43 -4.10 -2.87
CA TYR A 45 0.24 -2.81 -2.21
C TYR A 45 -0.11 -2.94 -0.73
N PRO A 46 0.32 -1.97 0.11
CA PRO A 46 -0.05 -1.94 1.52
C PRO A 46 -1.52 -1.56 1.68
N MET A 47 -2.25 -2.33 2.50
CA MET A 47 -3.64 -2.06 2.84
C MET A 47 -3.69 -1.35 4.20
N VAL A 48 -3.67 -0.02 4.18
CA VAL A 48 -3.62 0.83 5.38
C VAL A 48 -4.65 1.95 5.31
N PRO A 49 -5.26 2.30 6.45
CA PRO A 49 -5.13 1.77 7.81
C PRO A 49 -5.98 0.52 8.08
N TRP A 50 -6.69 -0.03 7.09
CA TRP A 50 -7.44 -1.29 7.23
C TRP A 50 -7.28 -2.17 5.99
N ALA A 51 -7.43 -3.48 6.17
CA ALA A 51 -7.51 -4.48 5.10
C ALA A 51 -8.95 -4.98 4.94
N GLY A 52 -9.30 -5.40 3.72
CA GLY A 52 -10.64 -5.91 3.41
C GLY A 52 -11.71 -4.82 3.30
N ARG A 53 -12.98 -5.23 3.41
CA ARG A 53 -14.14 -4.35 3.17
C ARG A 53 -14.73 -3.78 4.46
N VAL A 54 -15.07 -2.49 4.41
CA VAL A 54 -15.98 -1.87 5.39
C VAL A 54 -17.37 -1.78 4.75
N ARG A 55 -18.36 -2.43 5.36
CA ARG A 55 -19.72 -2.53 4.84
C ARG A 55 -20.32 -1.15 4.61
N ARG A 56 -20.70 -0.85 3.34
CA ARG A 56 -21.24 0.42 2.90
C ARG A 56 -20.37 1.64 3.22
N GLY A 57 -19.06 1.41 3.49
CA GLY A 57 -18.13 2.45 3.88
C GLY A 57 -18.46 3.14 5.20
N ARG A 58 -19.23 2.51 6.08
CA ARG A 58 -19.66 3.12 7.34
C ARG A 58 -19.33 2.28 8.54
N PHE A 59 -18.83 2.95 9.58
CA PHE A 59 -18.66 2.36 10.89
C PHE A 59 -18.81 3.43 11.98
N ARG A 60 -18.97 3.01 13.22
CA ARG A 60 -19.03 3.90 14.37
C ARG A 60 -17.81 3.66 15.25
N PHE A 61 -17.16 4.75 15.63
CA PHE A 61 -16.08 4.72 16.61
C PHE A 61 -16.40 5.73 17.71
N GLN A 62 -16.47 5.25 18.96
CA GLN A 62 -17.02 6.03 20.09
C GLN A 62 -18.39 6.59 19.71
N ASP A 63 -18.59 7.91 19.79
CA ASP A 63 -19.84 8.59 19.46
C ASP A 63 -19.87 9.16 18.05
N THR A 64 -18.86 8.89 17.22
CA THR A 64 -18.71 9.43 15.86
C THR A 64 -19.05 8.38 14.81
N GLU A 65 -19.98 8.71 13.90
CA GLU A 65 -20.19 7.92 12.69
C GLU A 65 -19.20 8.37 11.63
N VAL A 66 -18.48 7.39 11.07
CA VAL A 66 -17.48 7.60 10.03
C VAL A 66 -17.99 7.07 8.71
N ALA A 67 -17.86 7.89 7.65
CA ALA A 67 -18.13 7.52 6.27
C ALA A 67 -16.81 7.52 5.48
N LEU A 68 -16.52 6.40 4.82
CA LEU A 68 -15.34 6.19 4.00
C LEU A 68 -15.73 6.15 2.52
N PRO A 69 -14.82 6.52 1.60
CA PRO A 69 -15.02 6.36 0.17
C PRO A 69 -15.32 4.93 -0.22
N LEU A 70 -16.22 4.76 -1.18
CA LEU A 70 -16.61 3.44 -1.69
C LEU A 70 -15.68 3.01 -2.83
N GLY A 71 -14.46 2.60 -2.52
CA GLY A 71 -13.49 2.16 -3.52
C GLY A 71 -13.93 0.89 -4.28
N MET A 72 -14.85 0.12 -3.70
CA MET A 72 -15.50 -1.03 -4.37
C MET A 72 -16.99 -1.05 -3.99
N PRO A 73 -17.83 -0.23 -4.67
CA PRO A 73 -19.24 -0.10 -4.33
C PRO A 73 -19.95 -1.46 -4.21
N PRO A 74 -20.81 -1.65 -3.18
CA PRO A 74 -21.26 -0.66 -2.20
C PRO A 74 -20.39 -0.56 -0.93
N HIS A 75 -19.11 -0.95 -0.98
CA HIS A 75 -18.22 -1.02 0.16
C HIS A 75 -16.99 -0.13 0.01
N ALA A 76 -16.44 0.35 1.14
CA ALA A 76 -15.06 0.81 1.20
C ALA A 76 -14.11 -0.40 1.25
N ILE A 77 -12.88 -0.28 0.73
CA ILE A 77 -11.95 -1.39 0.65
C ILE A 77 -10.50 -0.92 0.78
N HIS A 78 -9.69 -1.70 1.49
CA HIS A 78 -8.21 -1.70 1.51
C HIS A 78 -7.53 -0.40 1.93
N GLY A 79 -8.21 0.42 2.73
CA GLY A 79 -7.63 1.63 3.27
C GLY A 79 -7.59 2.80 2.29
N VAL A 80 -6.80 3.79 2.65
CA VAL A 80 -6.58 5.01 1.85
C VAL A 80 -5.17 5.05 1.25
N GLY A 81 -4.25 4.25 1.79
CA GLY A 81 -2.85 4.25 1.38
C GLY A 81 -2.61 3.77 -0.05
N VAL A 82 -3.51 2.95 -0.60
CA VAL A 82 -3.41 2.38 -1.96
C VAL A 82 -3.52 3.42 -3.07
N GLU A 83 -4.21 4.54 -2.81
CA GLU A 83 -4.39 5.66 -3.74
C GLU A 83 -3.59 6.91 -3.32
N SER A 84 -2.84 6.81 -2.22
CA SER A 84 -2.03 7.91 -1.71
C SER A 84 -0.62 7.88 -2.29
N ALA A 85 -0.01 9.05 -2.42
CA ALA A 85 1.42 9.15 -2.69
C ALA A 85 2.21 8.84 -1.41
N TRP A 86 3.25 8.03 -1.56
CA TRP A 86 4.20 7.71 -0.51
C TRP A 86 5.50 8.44 -0.75
N ILE A 87 6.14 8.88 0.30
CA ILE A 87 7.45 9.54 0.23
C ILE A 87 8.55 8.58 0.70
N ARG A 88 9.69 8.65 0.04
CA ARG A 88 10.87 7.92 0.46
C ARG A 88 11.50 8.61 1.67
N THR A 89 11.68 7.88 2.78
CA THR A 89 12.27 8.39 4.03
C THR A 89 13.65 7.80 4.32
N GLY A 90 14.02 6.75 3.61
CA GLY A 90 15.32 6.09 3.74
C GLY A 90 15.68 5.28 2.50
N PRO A 91 16.80 4.57 2.52
CA PRO A 91 17.23 3.71 1.40
C PRO A 91 16.19 2.66 1.01
N THR A 92 15.51 2.08 2.02
CA THR A 92 14.51 1.02 1.87
C THR A 92 13.19 1.34 2.56
N GLU A 93 12.96 2.60 2.94
CA GLU A 93 11.84 3.03 3.76
C GLU A 93 10.97 4.05 3.05
N LEU A 94 9.67 3.90 3.22
CA LEU A 94 8.63 4.77 2.70
C LEU A 94 7.67 5.17 3.82
N ALA A 95 7.06 6.33 3.69
CA ALA A 95 6.01 6.80 4.59
C ALA A 95 4.84 7.40 3.83
N CYS A 96 3.66 7.28 4.40
CA CYS A 96 2.43 7.91 3.94
C CYS A 96 1.69 8.47 5.14
N ASP A 97 1.37 9.77 5.11
CA ASP A 97 0.48 10.35 6.10
C ASP A 97 -0.95 9.92 5.81
N LEU A 98 -1.60 9.35 6.82
CA LEU A 98 -2.99 8.94 6.77
C LEU A 98 -3.88 10.14 7.06
N ARG A 99 -4.41 10.75 6.01
CA ARG A 99 -5.24 11.96 6.09
C ARG A 99 -6.56 11.75 5.37
N ASP A 100 -7.33 12.82 5.22
CA ASP A 100 -8.57 12.79 4.47
C ASP A 100 -8.46 11.90 3.22
N PRO A 101 -9.38 10.96 3.05
CA PRO A 101 -10.65 10.76 3.75
C PRO A 101 -10.60 9.91 5.05
N TRP A 102 -9.43 9.55 5.57
CA TRP A 102 -9.29 8.90 6.87
C TRP A 102 -9.32 9.95 8.00
N PRO A 103 -10.33 9.91 8.91
CA PRO A 103 -10.58 11.02 9.82
C PRO A 103 -9.71 11.04 11.08
N PHE A 104 -8.97 9.96 11.36
CA PHE A 104 -8.25 9.82 12.63
C PHE A 104 -6.76 10.17 12.55
N GLY A 105 -6.30 10.59 11.35
CA GLY A 105 -4.88 10.89 11.17
C GLY A 105 -3.97 9.66 11.27
N GLY A 106 -2.71 9.90 11.58
CA GLY A 106 -1.70 8.86 11.70
C GLY A 106 -0.76 8.75 10.50
N ARG A 107 0.14 7.78 10.56
CA ARG A 107 1.16 7.56 9.54
C ARG A 107 1.37 6.09 9.28
N ALA A 108 1.49 5.71 8.03
CA ALA A 108 1.94 4.38 7.63
C ALA A 108 3.42 4.42 7.24
N LEU A 109 4.16 3.41 7.67
CA LEU A 109 5.57 3.20 7.33
C LEU A 109 5.70 1.85 6.65
N GLN A 110 6.42 1.80 5.53
CA GLN A 110 6.73 0.58 4.82
C GLN A 110 8.24 0.46 4.67
N ARG A 111 8.76 -0.74 4.95
CA ARG A 111 10.15 -1.08 4.75
C ARG A 111 10.25 -2.28 3.81
N LEU A 112 11.18 -2.20 2.86
CA LEU A 112 11.45 -3.26 1.90
C LEU A 112 12.93 -3.65 2.01
N ASP A 113 13.21 -4.80 2.58
CA ASP A 113 14.58 -5.33 2.69
C ASP A 113 14.77 -6.47 1.71
N LEU A 114 15.66 -6.29 0.75
CA LEU A 114 16.05 -7.30 -0.22
C LEU A 114 17.46 -7.80 0.13
N ASP A 115 17.57 -9.09 0.47
CA ASP A 115 18.81 -9.77 0.82
C ASP A 115 18.89 -11.13 0.10
N GLY A 116 19.75 -11.20 -0.90
CA GLY A 116 19.84 -12.38 -1.76
C GLY A 116 18.52 -12.68 -2.48
N ASP A 117 17.99 -13.86 -2.21
CA ASP A 117 16.72 -14.38 -2.76
C ASP A 117 15.49 -14.05 -1.87
N ARG A 118 15.70 -13.27 -0.82
CA ARG A 118 14.66 -12.94 0.16
C ARG A 118 14.27 -11.48 0.10
N LEU A 119 12.97 -11.21 -0.16
CA LEU A 119 12.36 -9.90 0.00
C LEU A 119 11.45 -9.90 1.24
N VAL A 120 11.72 -9.01 2.18
CA VAL A 120 10.90 -8.80 3.38
C VAL A 120 10.18 -7.47 3.27
N LEU A 121 8.86 -7.51 3.38
CA LEU A 121 7.99 -6.34 3.44
C LEU A 121 7.53 -6.14 4.88
N GLY A 122 7.98 -5.06 5.51
CA GLY A 122 7.51 -4.62 6.82
C GLY A 122 6.49 -3.49 6.66
N LEU A 123 5.38 -3.57 7.40
CA LEU A 123 4.36 -2.53 7.42
C LEU A 123 4.00 -2.19 8.86
N SER A 124 4.02 -0.90 9.21
CA SER A 124 3.57 -0.39 10.50
C SER A 124 2.65 0.80 10.32
N VAL A 125 1.76 0.99 11.29
CA VAL A 125 0.85 2.12 11.36
C VAL A 125 0.98 2.77 12.72
N GLU A 126 1.26 4.07 12.72
CA GLU A 126 1.28 4.93 13.90
C GLU A 126 -0.05 5.69 13.95
N ALA A 127 -0.82 5.52 15.02
CA ALA A 127 -2.05 6.27 15.28
C ALA A 127 -1.74 7.57 16.01
N GLU A 128 -2.53 8.62 15.74
CA GLU A 128 -2.52 9.87 16.50
C GLU A 128 -3.48 9.84 17.69
#